data_49983f8da965f55351c8f6f9cea3d3d4
#
_entry.id   49983f8da965f55351c8f6f9cea3d3d4
#
_cell.length_a   1.000
_cell.length_b   1.000
_cell.length_c   1.000
_cell.angle_alpha   90.00
_cell.angle_beta   90.00
_cell.angle_gamma   90.00
#
_symmetry.space_group_name_H-M   'P 1'
#
loop_
_entity.id
_entity.type
_entity.pdbx_description
1 polymer ?
#
loop_
_entity_poly.entity_id
_entity_poly.type
_entity_poly.pdbx_seq_one_letter_code
_entity_poly.pdbx_strand_id
1 'polypeptide(L)'
;MIVAENPKPSTDEFRALMSRVDILLNEEASANPSFFSSKSGLALEPAVRDVAVECARHTKFEGSINLVSGASFPDIVAAKYYGIEVKSTQQNHWTSIGSSILESTRIPDVERIYLTFGKLGDPIQFMSRPYEECLSGIAVTHYPRYQIDMNLKPDESIFNKMGIPYETLRKMDNPVEPVASYYRSKLKEGESLWWSGSTTEAVEASVPATVRLWSSLSPEEKDYYKACSYVYFPECIMSSSSKKYNRATLWLATQCGIINSNFRDSFSAGGKAHMQTLDGIAVLMPRIFKNIQTHILIIKNILLNTEPFKLNGFWCEPIKNNRMRQWIGLVVEEALTPNDRNVAESVLTRVFTENGFD
;
A
#
# COMPACT_ATOMS: atom_id res chain seq x y z
N MET A 1 21.19 48.62 -5.95
CA MET A 1 20.16 47.97 -5.10
C MET A 1 19.66 46.78 -5.93
N ILE A 2 20.10 45.59 -5.62
CA ILE A 2 19.60 44.37 -6.29
C ILE A 2 18.28 44.05 -5.55
N VAL A 3 17.17 44.37 -6.18
CA VAL A 3 15.86 43.89 -5.74
C VAL A 3 15.85 42.39 -6.08
N ALA A 4 15.78 41.56 -5.05
CA ALA A 4 15.58 40.13 -5.26
C ALA A 4 14.20 39.94 -5.93
N GLU A 5 14.21 39.73 -7.22
CA GLU A 5 13.02 39.43 -7.97
C GLU A 5 12.55 38.02 -7.63
N ASN A 6 11.32 37.97 -7.25
CA ASN A 6 10.42 36.79 -7.16
C ASN A 6 10.53 35.99 -5.86
N PRO A 7 9.89 36.45 -4.82
CA PRO A 7 9.52 35.55 -3.75
C PRO A 7 8.63 34.45 -4.36
N LYS A 8 8.85 33.19 -3.95
CA LYS A 8 7.96 32.06 -4.29
C LYS A 8 6.52 32.52 -4.11
N PRO A 9 5.57 32.09 -4.99
CA PRO A 9 4.16 32.37 -4.75
C PRO A 9 3.78 31.94 -3.33
N SER A 10 2.97 32.73 -2.66
CA SER A 10 2.54 32.41 -1.28
C SER A 10 1.50 31.29 -1.27
N THR A 11 1.31 30.66 -0.12
CA THR A 11 0.26 29.64 0.07
C THR A 11 -1.14 30.22 -0.19
N ASP A 12 -1.37 31.49 0.13
CA ASP A 12 -2.64 32.14 -0.14
C ASP A 12 -2.87 32.40 -1.63
N GLU A 13 -1.82 32.72 -2.38
CA GLU A 13 -1.90 32.84 -3.84
C GLU A 13 -2.19 31.48 -4.47
N PHE A 14 -1.61 30.38 -3.95
CA PHE A 14 -1.93 29.04 -4.43
C PHE A 14 -3.35 28.63 -4.06
N ARG A 15 -3.82 28.92 -2.85
CA ARG A 15 -5.21 28.71 -2.45
C ARG A 15 -6.17 29.45 -3.37
N ALA A 16 -5.88 30.70 -3.69
CA ALA A 16 -6.70 31.50 -4.61
C ALA A 16 -6.71 30.91 -6.03
N LEU A 17 -5.58 30.36 -6.50
CA LEU A 17 -5.52 29.61 -7.77
C LEU A 17 -6.43 28.38 -7.71
N MET A 18 -6.32 27.54 -6.68
CA MET A 18 -7.12 26.33 -6.56
C MET A 18 -8.61 26.60 -6.44
N SER A 19 -9.00 27.69 -5.78
CA SER A 19 -10.40 28.12 -5.74
C SER A 19 -10.94 28.47 -7.14
N ARG A 20 -10.13 29.10 -7.99
CA ARG A 20 -10.52 29.38 -9.38
C ARG A 20 -10.58 28.10 -10.21
N VAL A 21 -9.65 27.17 -9.98
CA VAL A 21 -9.66 25.86 -10.63
C VAL A 21 -10.96 25.11 -10.30
N ASP A 22 -11.39 25.11 -9.05
CA ASP A 22 -12.66 24.48 -8.66
C ASP A 22 -13.87 25.11 -9.35
N ILE A 23 -13.92 26.42 -9.42
CA ILE A 23 -15.03 27.14 -10.10
C ILE A 23 -15.06 26.74 -11.57
N LEU A 24 -13.94 26.85 -12.29
CA LEU A 24 -13.89 26.57 -13.71
C LEU A 24 -14.14 25.08 -14.04
N LEU A 25 -13.61 24.16 -13.25
CA LEU A 25 -13.90 22.72 -13.40
C LEU A 25 -15.40 22.42 -13.24
N ASN A 26 -16.06 23.05 -12.29
CA ASN A 26 -17.49 22.84 -12.08
C ASN A 26 -18.34 23.49 -13.18
N GLU A 27 -17.94 24.64 -13.71
CA GLU A 27 -18.56 25.29 -14.86
C GLU A 27 -18.42 24.44 -16.13
N GLU A 28 -17.21 23.94 -16.43
CA GLU A 28 -16.98 23.05 -17.57
C GLU A 28 -17.71 21.71 -17.43
N ALA A 29 -17.76 21.15 -16.22
CA ALA A 29 -18.48 19.91 -15.96
C ALA A 29 -20.00 20.08 -16.16
N SER A 30 -20.54 21.24 -15.80
CA SER A 30 -21.94 21.58 -16.03
C SER A 30 -22.26 21.79 -17.52
N ALA A 31 -21.31 22.39 -18.26
CA ALA A 31 -21.45 22.64 -19.69
C ALA A 31 -21.26 21.35 -20.54
N ASN A 32 -20.38 20.48 -20.14
CA ASN A 32 -20.06 19.24 -20.87
C ASN A 32 -19.90 18.03 -19.93
N PRO A 33 -20.99 17.54 -19.32
CA PRO A 33 -20.91 16.44 -18.36
C PRO A 33 -20.41 15.13 -18.98
N SER A 34 -20.71 14.88 -20.27
CA SER A 34 -20.26 13.65 -20.94
C SER A 34 -18.74 13.56 -21.08
N PHE A 35 -18.06 14.69 -21.21
CA PHE A 35 -16.61 14.73 -21.27
C PHE A 35 -15.97 14.24 -19.96
N PHE A 36 -16.48 14.71 -18.82
CA PHE A 36 -15.94 14.35 -17.50
C PHE A 36 -16.40 12.96 -17.05
N SER A 37 -17.67 12.58 -17.25
CA SER A 37 -18.17 11.26 -16.88
C SER A 37 -17.46 10.10 -17.59
N SER A 38 -16.92 10.35 -18.78
CA SER A 38 -16.14 9.36 -19.53
C SER A 38 -14.71 9.19 -19.01
N LYS A 39 -14.24 10.07 -18.11
CA LYS A 39 -12.86 10.06 -17.62
C LYS A 39 -12.75 9.25 -16.32
N SER A 40 -11.57 8.71 -16.07
CA SER A 40 -11.25 8.06 -14.82
C SER A 40 -9.72 8.08 -14.58
N GLY A 41 -9.31 8.19 -13.33
CA GLY A 41 -7.89 8.11 -12.96
C GLY A 41 -7.00 8.99 -13.82
N LEU A 42 -5.98 8.41 -14.44
CA LEU A 42 -4.99 9.08 -15.28
C LEU A 42 -5.58 9.94 -16.42
N ALA A 43 -6.79 9.60 -16.90
CA ALA A 43 -7.42 10.37 -17.96
C ALA A 43 -7.99 11.72 -17.51
N LEU A 44 -8.15 11.94 -16.20
CA LEU A 44 -8.63 13.20 -15.63
C LEU A 44 -7.49 14.20 -15.39
N GLU A 45 -6.29 13.73 -15.07
CA GLU A 45 -5.14 14.57 -14.73
C GLU A 45 -4.82 15.65 -15.79
N PRO A 46 -4.79 15.33 -17.11
CA PRO A 46 -4.58 16.35 -18.13
C PRO A 46 -5.65 17.42 -18.15
N ALA A 47 -6.93 17.07 -17.93
CA ALA A 47 -8.01 18.03 -17.91
C ALA A 47 -7.89 18.99 -16.72
N VAL A 48 -7.56 18.48 -15.54
CA VAL A 48 -7.30 19.31 -14.35
C VAL A 48 -6.10 20.23 -14.59
N ARG A 49 -5.01 19.70 -15.19
CA ARG A 49 -3.85 20.49 -15.54
C ARG A 49 -4.21 21.63 -16.50
N ASP A 50 -4.98 21.37 -17.55
CA ASP A 50 -5.35 22.36 -18.57
C ASP A 50 -6.16 23.49 -17.93
N VAL A 51 -7.13 23.17 -17.10
CA VAL A 51 -7.90 24.17 -16.33
C VAL A 51 -7.00 24.96 -15.38
N ALA A 52 -6.05 24.29 -14.70
CA ALA A 52 -5.13 24.97 -13.80
C ALA A 52 -4.19 25.94 -14.57
N VAL A 53 -3.75 25.56 -15.78
CA VAL A 53 -2.98 26.45 -16.67
C VAL A 53 -3.78 27.66 -17.09
N GLU A 54 -5.05 27.48 -17.45
CA GLU A 54 -5.94 28.60 -17.79
C GLU A 54 -6.13 29.56 -16.60
N CYS A 55 -6.41 29.03 -15.42
CA CYS A 55 -6.56 29.79 -14.19
C CYS A 55 -5.24 30.49 -13.74
N ALA A 56 -4.10 29.98 -14.18
CA ALA A 56 -2.78 30.54 -13.82
C ALA A 56 -2.42 31.78 -14.64
N ARG A 57 -3.10 32.07 -15.76
CA ARG A 57 -2.80 33.24 -16.61
C ARG A 57 -2.82 34.52 -15.79
N HIS A 58 -1.83 35.36 -16.04
CA HIS A 58 -1.61 36.65 -15.35
C HIS A 58 -1.37 36.52 -13.83
N THR A 59 -0.93 35.34 -13.40
CA THR A 59 -0.53 35.10 -12.01
C THR A 59 0.95 34.70 -11.93
N LYS A 60 1.49 34.59 -10.72
CA LYS A 60 2.86 34.07 -10.50
C LYS A 60 3.02 32.59 -10.87
N PHE A 61 1.95 31.89 -11.17
CA PHE A 61 1.97 30.47 -11.60
C PHE A 61 1.97 30.31 -13.11
N GLU A 62 1.84 31.39 -13.88
CA GLU A 62 1.82 31.33 -15.34
C GLU A 62 3.07 30.64 -15.89
N GLY A 63 2.88 29.69 -16.78
CA GLY A 63 3.98 28.91 -17.40
C GLY A 63 4.68 27.91 -16.47
N SER A 64 4.24 27.77 -15.22
CA SER A 64 4.90 26.92 -14.23
C SER A 64 4.13 25.61 -13.89
N ILE A 65 2.95 25.41 -14.48
CA ILE A 65 2.08 24.24 -14.19
C ILE A 65 2.38 23.12 -15.17
N ASN A 66 2.86 22.00 -14.66
CA ASN A 66 3.30 20.88 -15.48
C ASN A 66 2.71 19.56 -14.96
N LEU A 67 2.20 18.75 -15.89
CA LEU A 67 1.82 17.37 -15.61
C LEU A 67 3.10 16.54 -15.42
N VAL A 68 3.10 15.68 -14.40
CA VAL A 68 4.21 14.77 -14.13
C VAL A 68 3.87 13.41 -14.73
N SER A 69 4.81 12.82 -15.44
CA SER A 69 4.66 11.50 -16.05
C SER A 69 5.03 10.37 -15.07
N GLY A 70 4.35 9.24 -15.20
CA GLY A 70 4.66 8.02 -14.42
C GLY A 70 3.94 7.95 -13.07
N ALA A 71 4.41 7.05 -12.21
CA ALA A 71 3.85 6.82 -10.88
C ALA A 71 4.40 7.81 -9.83
N SER A 72 4.42 9.09 -10.17
CA SER A 72 4.93 10.15 -9.30
C SER A 72 3.82 10.73 -8.41
N PHE A 73 4.20 11.36 -7.32
CA PHE A 73 3.33 12.07 -6.41
C PHE A 73 3.88 13.47 -6.16
N PRO A 74 3.09 14.53 -6.36
CA PRO A 74 1.74 14.59 -6.93
C PRO A 74 1.71 14.50 -8.47
N ASP A 75 0.50 14.45 -9.06
CA ASP A 75 0.27 14.32 -10.50
C ASP A 75 0.65 15.59 -11.29
N ILE A 76 0.51 16.77 -10.68
CA ILE A 76 0.78 18.06 -11.31
C ILE A 76 1.67 18.88 -10.36
N VAL A 77 2.69 19.55 -10.92
CA VAL A 77 3.57 20.46 -10.19
C VAL A 77 3.36 21.88 -10.65
N ALA A 78 3.30 22.84 -9.70
CA ALA A 78 3.17 24.26 -9.94
C ALA A 78 4.27 25.04 -9.19
N ALA A 79 5.00 25.91 -9.90
CA ALA A 79 6.10 26.73 -9.40
C ALA A 79 7.14 25.92 -8.58
N LYS A 80 7.35 24.64 -8.91
CA LYS A 80 8.27 23.68 -8.28
C LYS A 80 7.99 23.37 -6.81
N TYR A 81 7.26 24.22 -6.10
CA TYR A 81 7.01 24.10 -4.66
C TYR A 81 5.62 23.56 -4.34
N TYR A 82 4.66 23.76 -5.24
CA TYR A 82 3.28 23.35 -5.07
C TYR A 82 2.96 22.16 -5.95
N GLY A 83 2.00 21.34 -5.51
CA GLY A 83 1.52 20.20 -6.26
C GLY A 83 0.00 20.07 -6.20
N ILE A 84 -0.56 19.41 -7.21
CA ILE A 84 -1.96 19.02 -7.26
C ILE A 84 -2.01 17.52 -7.47
N GLU A 85 -2.58 16.81 -6.51
CA GLU A 85 -2.92 15.39 -6.62
C GLU A 85 -4.34 15.28 -7.13
N VAL A 86 -4.61 14.45 -8.12
CA VAL A 86 -5.92 14.28 -8.74
C VAL A 86 -6.51 12.95 -8.34
N LYS A 87 -7.73 12.98 -7.81
CA LYS A 87 -8.51 11.78 -7.50
C LYS A 87 -9.91 11.88 -8.06
N SER A 88 -10.49 10.74 -8.39
CA SER A 88 -11.87 10.72 -8.88
C SER A 88 -12.59 9.44 -8.48
N THR A 89 -13.93 9.54 -8.49
CA THR A 89 -14.83 8.39 -8.35
C THR A 89 -16.02 8.55 -9.29
N GLN A 90 -16.53 7.43 -9.80
CA GLN A 90 -17.81 7.39 -10.54
C GLN A 90 -19.01 7.30 -9.60
N GLN A 91 -18.78 7.14 -8.29
CA GLN A 91 -19.84 7.04 -7.30
C GLN A 91 -20.12 8.40 -6.66
N ASN A 92 -21.26 8.52 -5.99
CA ASN A 92 -21.69 9.77 -5.36
C ASN A 92 -21.16 9.91 -3.93
N HIS A 93 -19.82 9.86 -3.77
CA HIS A 93 -19.15 10.11 -2.48
C HIS A 93 -17.84 10.87 -2.67
N TRP A 94 -17.33 11.44 -1.58
CA TRP A 94 -16.11 12.24 -1.54
C TRP A 94 -14.93 11.53 -0.87
N THR A 95 -14.85 10.21 -1.00
CA THR A 95 -13.83 9.39 -0.34
C THR A 95 -13.03 8.56 -1.34
N SER A 96 -11.75 8.35 -1.06
CA SER A 96 -10.86 7.53 -1.88
C SER A 96 -9.66 7.02 -1.05
N ILE A 97 -8.81 6.25 -1.69
CA ILE A 97 -7.50 5.89 -1.15
C ILE A 97 -6.44 6.82 -1.77
N GLY A 98 -5.64 7.42 -0.90
CA GLY A 98 -4.57 8.34 -1.27
C GLY A 98 -3.23 7.67 -1.56
N SER A 99 -2.17 8.45 -1.48
CA SER A 99 -0.79 7.97 -1.62
C SER A 99 -0.38 7.05 -0.45
N SER A 100 0.74 6.34 -0.63
CA SER A 100 1.40 5.66 0.49
C SER A 100 1.83 6.67 1.55
N ILE A 101 1.78 6.28 2.83
CA ILE A 101 2.33 7.10 3.92
C ILE A 101 3.84 7.33 3.79
N LEU A 102 4.53 6.52 2.99
CA LEU A 102 5.96 6.64 2.73
C LEU A 102 6.29 7.70 1.68
N GLU A 103 5.32 8.07 0.86
CA GLU A 103 5.48 9.04 -0.23
C GLU A 103 6.78 8.86 -1.04
N SER A 104 7.22 7.62 -1.24
CA SER A 104 8.49 7.27 -1.88
C SER A 104 8.64 7.76 -3.32
N THR A 105 7.53 8.17 -3.95
CA THR A 105 7.49 8.72 -5.31
C THR A 105 7.26 10.24 -5.33
N ARG A 106 7.38 10.89 -4.17
CA ARG A 106 7.19 12.33 -4.07
C ARG A 106 8.23 13.08 -4.90
N ILE A 107 7.76 14.05 -5.67
CA ILE A 107 8.62 14.94 -6.46
C ILE A 107 9.45 15.79 -5.49
N PRO A 108 10.79 15.85 -5.67
CA PRO A 108 11.65 16.73 -4.87
C PRO A 108 11.18 18.19 -4.92
N ASP A 109 11.38 18.91 -3.82
CA ASP A 109 11.04 20.34 -3.66
C ASP A 109 9.54 20.67 -3.63
N VAL A 110 8.65 19.73 -3.90
CA VAL A 110 7.20 19.94 -3.74
C VAL A 110 6.84 19.81 -2.26
N GLU A 111 6.55 20.94 -1.62
CA GLU A 111 6.27 20.99 -0.18
C GLU A 111 4.77 21.08 0.14
N ARG A 112 3.98 21.78 -0.69
CA ARG A 112 2.56 22.02 -0.47
C ARG A 112 1.73 21.36 -1.56
N ILE A 113 0.84 20.47 -1.18
CA ILE A 113 -0.01 19.72 -2.12
C ILE A 113 -1.48 20.04 -1.82
N TYR A 114 -2.24 20.24 -2.89
CA TYR A 114 -3.70 20.26 -2.87
C TYR A 114 -4.21 18.98 -3.52
N LEU A 115 -5.26 18.43 -2.97
CA LEU A 115 -6.02 17.34 -3.54
C LEU A 115 -7.20 17.92 -4.33
N THR A 116 -7.23 17.71 -5.62
CA THR A 116 -8.39 17.98 -6.48
C THR A 116 -9.17 16.69 -6.68
N PHE A 117 -10.38 16.64 -6.17
CA PHE A 117 -11.21 15.46 -6.23
C PHE A 117 -12.40 15.68 -7.17
N GLY A 118 -12.52 14.81 -8.20
CA GLY A 118 -13.66 14.77 -9.11
C GLY A 118 -14.66 13.69 -8.72
N LYS A 119 -15.84 14.08 -8.32
CA LYS A 119 -17.00 13.21 -8.21
C LYS A 119 -17.68 13.18 -9.57
N LEU A 120 -17.48 12.15 -10.37
CA LEU A 120 -17.85 12.06 -11.79
C LEU A 120 -19.21 11.37 -12.01
N GLY A 121 -19.87 10.92 -10.93
CA GLY A 121 -21.28 10.53 -10.94
C GLY A 121 -22.19 11.76 -11.00
N ASP A 122 -23.48 11.55 -11.33
CA ASP A 122 -24.47 12.63 -11.42
C ASP A 122 -24.91 13.12 -10.03
N PRO A 123 -24.85 14.45 -9.73
CA PRO A 123 -24.20 15.51 -10.51
C PRO A 123 -22.65 15.47 -10.39
N ILE A 124 -21.98 15.79 -11.51
CA ILE A 124 -20.52 15.90 -11.53
C ILE A 124 -20.11 17.14 -10.72
N GLN A 125 -19.14 16.94 -9.82
CA GLN A 125 -18.65 18.01 -8.96
C GLN A 125 -17.16 17.85 -8.71
N PHE A 126 -16.47 18.99 -8.58
CA PHE A 126 -15.06 19.07 -8.22
C PHE A 126 -14.87 19.88 -6.95
N MET A 127 -13.89 19.48 -6.14
CA MET A 127 -13.50 20.18 -4.92
C MET A 127 -12.00 20.00 -4.69
N SER A 128 -11.30 21.09 -4.36
CA SER A 128 -9.88 21.07 -4.00
C SER A 128 -9.67 21.51 -2.55
N ARG A 129 -8.80 20.80 -1.83
CA ARG A 129 -8.42 21.12 -0.45
C ARG A 129 -6.93 20.84 -0.23
N PRO A 130 -6.29 21.47 0.78
CA PRO A 130 -4.98 21.03 1.23
C PRO A 130 -4.96 19.53 1.50
N TYR A 131 -3.95 18.82 0.97
CA TYR A 131 -3.91 17.35 1.00
C TYR A 131 -4.00 16.80 2.43
N GLU A 132 -3.21 17.35 3.34
CA GLU A 132 -3.17 16.95 4.74
C GLU A 132 -4.49 17.13 5.51
N GLU A 133 -5.33 18.07 5.07
CA GLU A 133 -6.64 18.31 5.69
C GLU A 133 -7.71 17.30 5.27
N CYS A 134 -7.45 16.53 4.21
CA CYS A 134 -8.38 15.53 3.67
C CYS A 134 -8.08 14.10 4.13
N LEU A 135 -7.02 13.89 4.92
CA LEU A 135 -6.56 12.57 5.30
C LEU A 135 -7.19 12.12 6.61
N SER A 136 -8.22 11.29 6.53
CA SER A 136 -9.08 10.88 7.65
C SER A 136 -8.52 9.73 8.48
N GLY A 137 -7.66 8.91 7.88
CA GLY A 137 -7.13 7.69 8.48
C GLY A 137 -6.12 7.00 7.57
N ILE A 138 -5.77 5.78 7.95
CA ILE A 138 -4.89 4.91 7.17
C ILE A 138 -5.67 3.65 6.77
N ALA A 139 -5.71 3.40 5.47
CA ALA A 139 -6.16 2.12 4.93
C ALA A 139 -4.95 1.22 4.73
N VAL A 140 -5.09 -0.01 5.15
CA VAL A 140 -4.08 -1.01 4.93
C VAL A 140 -4.48 -1.82 3.70
N THR A 141 -3.83 -1.50 2.58
CA THR A 141 -3.91 -2.25 1.33
C THR A 141 -2.60 -3.02 1.14
N HIS A 142 -1.93 -2.94 -0.01
CA HIS A 142 -0.58 -3.50 -0.19
C HIS A 142 0.49 -2.73 0.60
N TYR A 143 0.26 -1.43 0.80
CA TYR A 143 1.01 -0.52 1.66
C TYR A 143 0.03 0.26 2.53
N PRO A 144 0.45 0.72 3.72
CA PRO A 144 -0.29 1.73 4.43
C PRO A 144 -0.48 2.96 3.54
N ARG A 145 -1.72 3.29 3.24
CA ARG A 145 -2.11 4.41 2.39
C ARG A 145 -3.07 5.31 3.14
N TYR A 146 -2.98 6.58 2.88
CA TYR A 146 -3.93 7.51 3.44
C TYR A 146 -5.35 7.23 2.95
N GLN A 147 -6.33 7.35 3.84
CA GLN A 147 -7.74 7.42 3.50
C GLN A 147 -8.12 8.89 3.28
N ILE A 148 -8.70 9.17 2.13
CA ILE A 148 -9.16 10.49 1.76
C ILE A 148 -10.64 10.63 2.08
N ASP A 149 -11.00 11.75 2.71
CA ASP A 149 -12.36 12.24 2.85
C ASP A 149 -12.38 13.76 2.66
N MET A 150 -12.97 14.21 1.55
CA MET A 150 -13.04 15.62 1.20
C MET A 150 -14.00 16.42 2.11
N ASN A 151 -14.87 15.76 2.86
CA ASN A 151 -15.79 16.40 3.81
C ASN A 151 -15.23 16.44 5.24
N LEU A 152 -13.98 16.02 5.43
CA LEU A 152 -13.35 15.97 6.74
C LEU A 152 -13.31 17.34 7.40
N LYS A 153 -13.68 17.42 8.68
CA LYS A 153 -13.56 18.66 9.44
C LYS A 153 -12.09 18.94 9.81
N PRO A 154 -11.71 20.20 10.01
CA PRO A 154 -10.31 20.59 10.23
C PRO A 154 -9.61 19.79 11.34
N ASP A 155 -10.30 19.46 12.42
CA ASP A 155 -9.71 18.78 13.59
C ASP A 155 -9.79 17.25 13.51
N GLU A 156 -10.36 16.69 12.44
CA GLU A 156 -10.60 15.25 12.29
C GLU A 156 -9.53 14.55 11.44
N SER A 157 -8.50 15.24 10.97
CA SER A 157 -7.42 14.63 10.20
C SER A 157 -6.67 13.58 11.03
N ILE A 158 -6.08 12.59 10.36
CA ILE A 158 -5.27 11.56 11.04
C ILE A 158 -4.09 12.20 11.81
N PHE A 159 -3.56 13.30 11.32
CA PHE A 159 -2.45 14.02 11.95
C PHE A 159 -2.88 14.67 13.27
N ASN A 160 -4.05 15.29 13.29
CA ASN A 160 -4.62 15.84 14.53
C ASN A 160 -4.93 14.73 15.54
N LYS A 161 -5.48 13.60 15.08
CA LYS A 161 -5.77 12.43 15.93
C LYS A 161 -4.51 11.81 16.52
N MET A 162 -3.40 11.79 15.78
CA MET A 162 -2.10 11.28 16.24
C MET A 162 -1.32 12.31 17.06
N GLY A 163 -1.64 13.61 16.95
CA GLY A 163 -0.84 14.69 17.52
C GLY A 163 0.51 14.89 16.82
N ILE A 164 0.65 14.44 15.58
CA ILE A 164 1.87 14.55 14.78
C ILE A 164 1.55 15.29 13.49
N PRO A 165 2.12 16.49 13.25
CA PRO A 165 1.91 17.21 12.00
C PRO A 165 2.36 16.41 10.77
N TYR A 166 1.65 16.57 9.66
CA TYR A 166 1.98 15.91 8.38
C TYR A 166 3.43 16.16 7.96
N GLU A 167 3.88 17.42 8.03
CA GLU A 167 5.25 17.80 7.68
C GLU A 167 6.32 17.07 8.53
N THR A 168 5.98 16.77 9.79
CA THR A 168 6.86 16.01 10.68
C THR A 168 6.85 14.54 10.31
N LEU A 169 5.65 13.95 10.16
CA LEU A 169 5.50 12.52 9.86
C LEU A 169 6.19 12.13 8.55
N ARG A 170 5.97 12.90 7.48
CA ARG A 170 6.53 12.59 6.15
C ARG A 170 8.05 12.70 6.06
N LYS A 171 8.68 13.43 6.99
CA LYS A 171 10.15 13.60 7.06
C LYS A 171 10.83 12.64 8.03
N MET A 172 10.07 11.78 8.70
CA MET A 172 10.63 10.74 9.56
C MET A 172 11.25 9.64 8.73
N ASP A 173 12.36 9.06 9.21
CA ASP A 173 12.98 7.89 8.59
C ASP A 173 12.04 6.68 8.57
N ASN A 174 11.20 6.56 9.59
CA ASN A 174 10.19 5.51 9.70
C ASN A 174 8.81 6.11 10.08
N PRO A 175 8.03 6.61 9.11
CA PRO A 175 6.71 7.16 9.37
C PRO A 175 5.66 6.09 9.72
N VAL A 176 5.97 4.81 9.51
CA VAL A 176 5.06 3.69 9.83
C VAL A 176 4.93 3.50 11.34
N GLU A 177 6.00 3.69 12.10
CA GLU A 177 6.01 3.44 13.55
C GLU A 177 5.03 4.32 14.35
N PRO A 178 5.02 5.66 14.19
CA PRO A 178 4.02 6.49 14.87
C PRO A 178 2.59 6.11 14.51
N VAL A 179 2.34 5.75 13.24
CA VAL A 179 1.03 5.29 12.78
C VAL A 179 0.65 3.98 13.48
N ALA A 180 1.56 3.02 13.52
CA ALA A 180 1.33 1.75 14.19
C ALA A 180 1.07 1.95 15.69
N SER A 181 1.86 2.78 16.34
CA SER A 181 1.70 3.13 17.76
C SER A 181 0.34 3.75 18.04
N TYR A 182 -0.10 4.70 17.20
CA TYR A 182 -1.41 5.31 17.33
C TYR A 182 -2.54 4.27 17.24
N TYR A 183 -2.52 3.37 16.26
CA TYR A 183 -3.56 2.35 16.11
C TYR A 183 -3.50 1.32 17.23
N ARG A 184 -2.31 0.94 17.74
CA ARG A 184 -2.18 0.09 18.95
C ARG A 184 -2.87 0.73 20.17
N SER A 185 -2.72 2.03 20.36
CA SER A 185 -3.36 2.74 21.49
C SER A 185 -4.90 2.77 21.43
N LYS A 186 -5.51 2.40 20.30
CA LYS A 186 -6.96 2.37 20.11
C LYS A 186 -7.56 0.97 20.27
N LEU A 187 -6.74 -0.04 20.44
CA LEU A 187 -7.20 -1.41 20.64
C LEU A 187 -7.88 -1.55 22.01
N LYS A 188 -8.93 -2.35 22.05
CA LYS A 188 -9.56 -2.79 23.28
C LYS A 188 -8.81 -4.00 23.84
N GLU A 189 -9.04 -4.27 25.13
CA GLU A 189 -8.48 -5.46 25.77
C GLU A 189 -8.88 -6.73 25.00
N GLY A 190 -7.88 -7.52 24.59
CA GLY A 190 -8.08 -8.73 23.76
C GLY A 190 -8.08 -8.51 22.25
N GLU A 191 -8.05 -7.27 21.77
CA GLU A 191 -7.85 -6.97 20.36
C GLU A 191 -6.35 -6.88 20.02
N SER A 192 -5.96 -7.42 18.88
CA SER A 192 -4.60 -7.26 18.36
C SER A 192 -4.66 -6.63 16.99
N LEU A 193 -3.74 -5.71 16.71
CA LEU A 193 -3.50 -5.32 15.32
C LEU A 193 -2.82 -6.51 14.63
N TRP A 194 -3.51 -7.13 13.70
CA TRP A 194 -2.99 -8.27 12.94
C TRP A 194 -1.69 -7.92 12.17
N TRP A 195 -1.39 -6.66 12.01
CA TRP A 195 -0.21 -6.10 11.37
C TRP A 195 0.82 -5.49 12.33
N SER A 196 0.53 -5.40 13.62
CA SER A 196 1.46 -4.96 14.66
C SER A 196 1.47 -6.02 15.74
N GLY A 197 2.54 -6.78 15.87
CA GLY A 197 2.65 -7.80 16.91
C GLY A 197 2.16 -7.29 18.27
N SER A 198 1.23 -8.04 18.87
CA SER A 198 0.76 -7.77 20.21
C SER A 198 1.80 -8.26 21.20
N THR A 199 2.24 -7.45 22.09
CA THR A 199 2.25 -7.58 23.54
C THR A 199 3.30 -6.69 24.20
N THR A 200 3.00 -6.31 25.40
CA THR A 200 3.75 -5.47 26.35
C THR A 200 5.19 -5.92 26.66
N GLU A 201 5.64 -7.05 26.13
CA GLU A 201 7.01 -7.57 26.30
C GLU A 201 7.85 -7.50 25.02
N ALA A 202 7.25 -7.14 23.86
CA ALA A 202 7.95 -6.95 22.59
C ALA A 202 8.42 -5.51 22.34
N VAL A 203 8.46 -4.67 23.36
CA VAL A 203 8.95 -3.28 23.25
C VAL A 203 10.45 -3.21 22.94
N GLU A 204 11.17 -4.34 23.03
CA GLU A 204 12.58 -4.42 22.66
C GLU A 204 12.86 -5.08 21.28
N ALA A 205 11.85 -5.66 20.61
CA ALA A 205 12.00 -6.03 19.21
C ALA A 205 11.73 -4.77 18.36
N SER A 206 12.70 -3.89 18.34
CA SER A 206 12.69 -2.66 17.57
C SER A 206 12.24 -2.92 16.14
N VAL A 207 11.15 -2.25 15.73
CA VAL A 207 10.93 -1.97 14.31
C VAL A 207 12.26 -1.38 13.81
N PRO A 208 12.87 -1.92 12.75
CA PRO A 208 14.15 -1.42 12.28
C PRO A 208 14.08 0.09 12.09
N ALA A 209 15.05 0.81 12.66
CA ALA A 209 15.10 2.28 12.58
C ALA A 209 15.24 2.81 11.14
N THR A 210 15.48 1.90 10.19
CA THR A 210 15.66 2.22 8.76
C THR A 210 14.80 1.32 7.90
N VAL A 211 13.99 1.91 7.05
CA VAL A 211 13.26 1.19 6.00
C VAL A 211 14.23 0.84 4.88
N ARG A 212 14.31 -0.46 4.53
CA ARG A 212 15.15 -0.94 3.43
C ARG A 212 14.29 -1.35 2.23
N LEU A 213 14.81 -1.15 1.04
CA LEU A 213 14.18 -1.66 -0.18
C LEU A 213 14.47 -3.16 -0.34
N TRP A 214 13.50 -3.91 -0.83
CA TRP A 214 13.71 -5.33 -1.18
C TRP A 214 14.91 -5.56 -2.09
N SER A 215 15.16 -4.63 -3.02
CA SER A 215 16.29 -4.68 -3.94
C SER A 215 17.65 -4.63 -3.23
N SER A 216 17.74 -3.96 -2.09
CA SER A 216 18.98 -3.80 -1.30
C SER A 216 19.27 -4.96 -0.37
N LEU A 217 18.37 -5.92 -0.22
CA LEU A 217 18.60 -7.11 0.63
C LEU A 217 19.57 -8.08 -0.03
N SER A 218 20.34 -8.80 0.80
CA SER A 218 21.16 -9.91 0.33
C SER A 218 20.28 -11.06 -0.21
N PRO A 219 20.84 -11.98 -1.00
CA PRO A 219 20.12 -13.18 -1.43
C PRO A 219 19.56 -13.99 -0.25
N GLU A 220 20.35 -14.16 0.80
CA GLU A 220 19.98 -14.93 1.99
C GLU A 220 18.84 -14.26 2.76
N GLU A 221 18.88 -12.94 2.90
CA GLU A 221 17.78 -12.18 3.51
C GLU A 221 16.49 -12.32 2.68
N LYS A 222 16.60 -12.23 1.34
CA LYS A 222 15.44 -12.42 0.44
C LYS A 222 14.84 -13.81 0.60
N ASP A 223 15.66 -14.84 0.67
CA ASP A 223 15.21 -16.22 0.83
C ASP A 223 14.55 -16.45 2.20
N TYR A 224 15.10 -15.85 3.26
CA TYR A 224 14.52 -15.88 4.58
C TYR A 224 13.14 -15.20 4.62
N TYR A 225 13.01 -13.98 4.10
CA TYR A 225 11.74 -13.25 4.11
C TYR A 225 10.69 -13.88 3.17
N LYS A 226 11.10 -14.53 2.09
CA LYS A 226 10.20 -15.36 1.27
C LYS A 226 9.65 -16.52 2.08
N ALA A 227 10.53 -17.28 2.74
CA ALA A 227 10.14 -18.41 3.56
C ALA A 227 9.21 -17.99 4.70
N CYS A 228 9.51 -16.89 5.40
CA CYS A 228 8.61 -16.32 6.41
C CYS A 228 7.23 -15.99 5.82
N SER A 229 7.20 -15.36 4.65
CA SER A 229 5.93 -14.99 4.01
C SER A 229 5.09 -16.21 3.63
N TYR A 230 5.72 -17.30 3.17
CA TYR A 230 5.01 -18.55 2.87
C TYR A 230 4.46 -19.21 4.14
N VAL A 231 5.20 -19.16 5.23
CA VAL A 231 4.78 -19.77 6.51
C VAL A 231 3.67 -18.96 7.17
N TYR A 232 3.86 -17.64 7.28
CA TYR A 232 2.92 -16.79 8.03
C TYR A 232 1.64 -16.48 7.26
N PHE A 233 1.69 -16.53 5.93
CA PHE A 233 0.59 -16.16 5.03
C PHE A 233 0.34 -17.23 3.98
N PRO A 234 -0.22 -18.39 4.35
CA PRO A 234 -0.46 -19.52 3.45
C PRO A 234 -1.31 -19.16 2.23
N GLU A 235 -2.19 -18.18 2.37
CA GLU A 235 -3.02 -17.66 1.28
C GLU A 235 -2.21 -17.12 0.09
N CYS A 236 -0.96 -16.72 0.30
CA CYS A 236 -0.07 -16.27 -0.78
C CYS A 236 0.18 -17.36 -1.83
N ILE A 237 0.00 -18.65 -1.48
CA ILE A 237 0.41 -19.77 -2.30
C ILE A 237 -0.69 -20.13 -3.30
N MET A 238 -1.87 -20.49 -2.84
CA MET A 238 -2.94 -21.03 -3.71
C MET A 238 -4.13 -20.12 -3.91
N SER A 239 -4.33 -19.09 -3.10
CA SER A 239 -5.48 -18.22 -3.26
C SER A 239 -5.52 -17.55 -4.64
N SER A 240 -6.69 -17.52 -5.24
CA SER A 240 -6.96 -16.80 -6.49
C SER A 240 -7.24 -15.32 -6.29
N SER A 241 -7.38 -14.87 -5.04
CA SER A 241 -7.67 -13.48 -4.70
C SER A 241 -6.57 -12.55 -5.19
N SER A 242 -6.94 -11.44 -5.81
CA SER A 242 -6.02 -10.35 -6.14
C SER A 242 -5.36 -9.72 -4.90
N LYS A 243 -5.95 -9.95 -3.72
CA LYS A 243 -5.50 -9.42 -2.42
C LYS A 243 -4.63 -10.40 -1.62
N LYS A 244 -4.33 -11.58 -2.15
CA LYS A 244 -3.62 -12.64 -1.41
C LYS A 244 -2.26 -12.25 -0.84
N TYR A 245 -1.62 -11.22 -1.37
CA TYR A 245 -0.32 -10.75 -0.89
C TYR A 245 -0.42 -9.59 0.13
N ASN A 246 -1.61 -9.07 0.40
CA ASN A 246 -1.78 -7.86 1.21
C ASN A 246 -1.19 -8.00 2.61
N ARG A 247 -1.51 -9.10 3.31
CA ARG A 247 -1.04 -9.34 4.68
C ARG A 247 0.47 -9.52 4.74
N ALA A 248 1.04 -10.29 3.82
CA ALA A 248 2.48 -10.52 3.75
C ALA A 248 3.26 -9.24 3.42
N THR A 249 2.76 -8.44 2.46
CA THR A 249 3.38 -7.16 2.12
C THR A 249 3.37 -6.19 3.28
N LEU A 250 2.24 -6.12 3.98
CA LEU A 250 2.12 -5.27 5.15
C LEU A 250 3.04 -5.71 6.29
N TRP A 251 3.10 -7.02 6.56
CA TRP A 251 4.00 -7.57 7.56
C TRP A 251 5.47 -7.23 7.25
N LEU A 252 5.92 -7.38 6.00
CA LEU A 252 7.27 -6.97 5.59
C LEU A 252 7.53 -5.50 5.86
N ALA A 253 6.58 -4.63 5.49
CA ALA A 253 6.75 -3.19 5.68
C ALA A 253 6.73 -2.79 7.15
N THR A 254 5.80 -3.35 7.95
CA THR A 254 5.54 -2.89 9.32
C THR A 254 6.35 -3.63 10.38
N GLN A 255 6.64 -4.91 10.18
CA GLN A 255 7.36 -5.74 11.16
C GLN A 255 8.85 -5.87 10.82
N CYS A 256 9.19 -5.80 9.52
CA CYS A 256 10.56 -6.01 9.07
C CYS A 256 11.21 -4.74 8.52
N GLY A 257 10.45 -3.65 8.36
CA GLY A 257 10.96 -2.40 7.75
C GLY A 257 11.42 -2.59 6.31
N ILE A 258 10.80 -3.51 5.57
CA ILE A 258 11.20 -3.84 4.19
C ILE A 258 10.09 -3.50 3.22
N ILE A 259 10.40 -2.67 2.23
CA ILE A 259 9.49 -2.30 1.16
C ILE A 259 9.80 -3.10 -0.10
N ASN A 260 8.80 -3.82 -0.59
CA ASN A 260 8.86 -4.51 -1.85
C ASN A 260 7.81 -3.95 -2.81
N SER A 261 8.22 -3.11 -3.75
CA SER A 261 7.33 -2.50 -4.74
C SER A 261 6.74 -3.52 -5.73
N ASN A 262 7.33 -4.69 -5.82
CA ASN A 262 6.93 -5.75 -6.76
C ASN A 262 6.82 -7.10 -6.06
N PHE A 263 6.03 -7.15 -4.97
CA PHE A 263 5.90 -8.33 -4.12
C PHE A 263 5.49 -9.57 -4.91
N ARG A 264 4.47 -9.45 -5.77
CA ARG A 264 3.97 -10.55 -6.60
C ARG A 264 5.09 -11.22 -7.39
N ASP A 265 5.90 -10.44 -8.10
CA ASP A 265 6.94 -10.98 -8.98
C ASP A 265 8.14 -11.51 -8.17
N SER A 266 8.41 -10.90 -7.02
CA SER A 266 9.46 -11.36 -6.10
C SER A 266 9.14 -12.72 -5.47
N PHE A 267 7.86 -13.03 -5.24
CA PHE A 267 7.41 -14.21 -4.48
C PHE A 267 6.84 -15.34 -5.34
N SER A 268 6.09 -15.04 -6.39
CA SER A 268 5.48 -16.08 -7.22
C SER A 268 6.06 -16.19 -8.63
N ALA A 269 6.71 -15.15 -9.14
CA ALA A 269 7.41 -15.10 -10.43
C ALA A 269 6.67 -15.75 -11.61
N GLY A 270 5.36 -15.86 -11.59
CA GLY A 270 4.53 -16.44 -12.66
C GLY A 270 5.02 -17.79 -13.23
N GLY A 271 4.21 -18.41 -14.07
CA GLY A 271 4.56 -19.66 -14.75
C GLY A 271 4.36 -20.92 -13.91
N LYS A 272 4.72 -22.06 -14.51
CA LYS A 272 4.55 -23.41 -13.94
C LYS A 272 5.90 -24.13 -13.82
N ALA A 273 5.99 -25.13 -12.94
CA ALA A 273 7.14 -25.98 -12.74
C ALA A 273 6.70 -27.45 -12.62
N HIS A 274 7.53 -28.36 -13.10
CA HIS A 274 7.32 -29.78 -12.89
C HIS A 274 7.63 -30.13 -11.43
N MET A 275 6.67 -30.77 -10.78
CA MET A 275 6.74 -31.29 -9.43
C MET A 275 6.33 -32.75 -9.43
N GLN A 276 6.52 -33.45 -8.32
CA GLN A 276 6.07 -34.84 -8.17
C GLN A 276 5.14 -34.94 -6.96
N THR A 277 4.07 -35.72 -7.11
CA THR A 277 3.19 -36.10 -5.99
C THR A 277 3.89 -37.10 -5.08
N LEU A 278 3.29 -37.40 -3.93
CA LEU A 278 3.79 -38.42 -2.99
C LEU A 278 3.99 -39.77 -3.66
N ASP A 279 3.09 -40.14 -4.58
CA ASP A 279 3.15 -41.40 -5.36
C ASP A 279 4.13 -41.34 -6.56
N GLY A 280 4.89 -40.26 -6.68
CA GLY A 280 5.88 -40.10 -7.75
C GLY A 280 5.32 -39.67 -9.11
N ILE A 281 4.06 -39.31 -9.21
CA ILE A 281 3.44 -38.83 -10.44
C ILE A 281 3.92 -37.44 -10.76
N ALA A 282 4.42 -37.20 -11.96
CA ALA A 282 4.83 -35.87 -12.42
C ALA A 282 3.60 -34.99 -12.70
N VAL A 283 3.56 -33.83 -12.11
CA VAL A 283 2.48 -32.83 -12.24
C VAL A 283 3.04 -31.45 -12.53
N LEU A 284 2.25 -30.62 -13.20
CA LEU A 284 2.63 -29.25 -13.54
C LEU A 284 1.96 -28.27 -12.55
N MET A 285 2.74 -27.76 -11.60
CA MET A 285 2.29 -26.89 -10.52
C MET A 285 2.69 -25.40 -10.74
N PRO A 286 1.99 -24.45 -10.13
CA PRO A 286 2.48 -23.07 -10.09
C PRO A 286 3.94 -23.00 -9.58
N ARG A 287 4.75 -22.12 -10.16
CA ARG A 287 6.19 -22.00 -9.83
C ARG A 287 6.47 -21.79 -8.34
N ILE A 288 5.52 -21.21 -7.61
CA ILE A 288 5.64 -20.99 -6.16
C ILE A 288 5.90 -22.29 -5.39
N PHE A 289 5.40 -23.44 -5.86
CA PHE A 289 5.68 -24.76 -5.26
C PHE A 289 7.16 -25.13 -5.39
N LYS A 290 7.79 -24.77 -6.52
CA LYS A 290 9.24 -24.96 -6.70
C LYS A 290 10.03 -24.04 -5.78
N ASN A 291 9.57 -22.82 -5.57
CA ASN A 291 10.18 -21.91 -4.61
C ASN A 291 10.06 -22.44 -3.18
N ILE A 292 8.93 -23.01 -2.79
CA ILE A 292 8.76 -23.68 -1.48
C ILE A 292 9.75 -24.84 -1.35
N GLN A 293 9.89 -25.69 -2.36
CA GLN A 293 10.86 -26.78 -2.36
C GLN A 293 12.29 -26.28 -2.19
N THR A 294 12.65 -25.18 -2.87
CA THR A 294 13.99 -24.57 -2.76
C THR A 294 14.27 -24.04 -1.35
N HIS A 295 13.25 -23.48 -0.68
CA HIS A 295 13.40 -22.88 0.65
C HIS A 295 12.94 -23.80 1.80
N ILE A 296 12.75 -25.10 1.54
CA ILE A 296 12.08 -26.00 2.48
C ILE A 296 12.76 -26.09 3.84
N LEU A 297 14.10 -26.04 3.90
CA LEU A 297 14.83 -26.09 5.16
C LEU A 297 14.60 -24.84 6.01
N ILE A 298 14.50 -23.68 5.38
CA ILE A 298 14.19 -22.42 6.06
C ILE A 298 12.75 -22.45 6.54
N ILE A 299 11.81 -22.89 5.69
CA ILE A 299 10.39 -23.06 6.04
C ILE A 299 10.23 -23.99 7.23
N LYS A 300 10.93 -25.15 7.22
CA LYS A 300 10.97 -26.09 8.33
C LYS A 300 11.41 -25.43 9.63
N ASN A 301 12.52 -24.72 9.58
CA ASN A 301 13.05 -24.02 10.76
C ASN A 301 12.07 -22.99 11.32
N ILE A 302 11.40 -22.21 10.45
CA ILE A 302 10.41 -21.23 10.87
C ILE A 302 9.18 -21.91 11.49
N LEU A 303 8.65 -22.97 10.88
CA LEU A 303 7.51 -23.72 11.42
C LEU A 303 7.78 -24.31 12.79
N LEU A 304 8.99 -24.82 13.03
CA LEU A 304 9.36 -25.45 14.29
C LEU A 304 9.65 -24.44 15.40
N ASN A 305 10.35 -23.34 15.07
CA ASN A 305 10.90 -22.43 16.06
C ASN A 305 10.08 -21.16 16.29
N THR A 306 9.07 -20.89 15.46
CA THR A 306 8.17 -19.76 15.74
C THR A 306 7.26 -20.09 16.92
N GLU A 307 7.14 -19.15 17.86
CA GLU A 307 6.27 -19.30 19.03
C GLU A 307 4.82 -19.58 18.64
N PRO A 308 4.12 -20.52 19.31
CA PRO A 308 2.75 -20.90 18.96
C PRO A 308 1.78 -19.73 18.91
N PHE A 309 1.87 -18.80 19.86
CA PHE A 309 1.00 -17.62 19.90
C PHE A 309 1.19 -16.72 18.68
N LYS A 310 2.42 -16.63 18.16
CA LYS A 310 2.74 -15.83 16.97
C LYS A 310 2.16 -16.46 15.70
N LEU A 311 2.31 -17.78 15.53
CA LEU A 311 1.67 -18.51 14.42
C LEU A 311 0.13 -18.41 14.51
N ASN A 312 -0.44 -18.54 15.71
CA ASN A 312 -1.88 -18.36 15.92
C ASN A 312 -2.35 -16.97 15.45
N GLY A 313 -1.59 -15.92 15.77
CA GLY A 313 -1.89 -14.55 15.29
C GLY A 313 -1.88 -14.42 13.76
N PHE A 314 -1.01 -15.16 13.07
CA PHE A 314 -0.95 -15.16 11.60
C PHE A 314 -2.02 -16.06 10.96
N TRP A 315 -2.24 -17.26 11.50
CA TRP A 315 -3.16 -18.25 10.93
C TRP A 315 -4.61 -18.09 11.38
N CYS A 316 -4.85 -17.28 12.42
CA CYS A 316 -6.17 -17.07 13.03
C CYS A 316 -6.81 -18.39 13.54
N GLU A 317 -5.98 -19.38 13.86
CA GLU A 317 -6.38 -20.69 14.34
C GLU A 317 -5.46 -21.17 15.48
N PRO A 318 -5.98 -21.95 16.45
CA PRO A 318 -5.17 -22.59 17.46
C PRO A 318 -4.12 -23.52 16.83
N ILE A 319 -2.89 -23.46 17.33
CA ILE A 319 -1.80 -24.28 16.81
C ILE A 319 -1.94 -25.72 17.24
N LYS A 320 -1.97 -26.64 16.25
CA LYS A 320 -2.04 -28.07 16.44
C LYS A 320 -0.65 -28.69 16.66
N ASN A 321 -0.61 -29.91 17.19
CA ASN A 321 0.64 -30.62 17.47
C ASN A 321 1.50 -30.80 16.21
N ASN A 322 0.90 -31.10 15.06
CA ASN A 322 1.60 -31.19 13.78
C ASN A 322 1.41 -29.91 12.99
N ARG A 323 2.34 -28.96 13.17
CA ARG A 323 2.32 -27.65 12.53
C ARG A 323 2.47 -27.72 11.00
N MET A 324 3.23 -28.72 10.52
CA MET A 324 3.40 -28.93 9.07
C MET A 324 2.08 -29.30 8.42
N ARG A 325 1.40 -30.32 8.96
CA ARG A 325 0.09 -30.73 8.41
C ARG A 325 -0.95 -29.61 8.51
N GLN A 326 -0.92 -28.86 9.60
CA GLN A 326 -1.80 -27.70 9.74
C GLN A 326 -1.50 -26.65 8.67
N TRP A 327 -0.22 -26.32 8.45
CA TRP A 327 0.19 -25.36 7.42
C TRP A 327 -0.18 -25.84 6.02
N ILE A 328 0.07 -27.10 5.68
CA ILE A 328 -0.37 -27.69 4.38
C ILE A 328 -1.89 -27.54 4.24
N GLY A 329 -2.66 -27.86 5.28
CA GLY A 329 -4.11 -27.69 5.29
C GLY A 329 -4.53 -26.26 4.95
N LEU A 330 -3.93 -25.25 5.59
CA LEU A 330 -4.20 -23.83 5.32
C LEU A 330 -3.85 -23.44 3.87
N VAL A 331 -2.75 -23.95 3.33
CA VAL A 331 -2.37 -23.69 1.93
C VAL A 331 -3.40 -24.25 0.97
N VAL A 332 -3.80 -25.51 1.16
CA VAL A 332 -4.69 -26.20 0.21
C VAL A 332 -6.16 -25.82 0.36
N GLU A 333 -6.55 -25.25 1.49
CA GLU A 333 -7.90 -24.72 1.69
C GLU A 333 -8.24 -23.62 0.69
N GLU A 334 -7.25 -22.87 0.27
CA GLU A 334 -7.34 -21.80 -0.72
C GLU A 334 -7.41 -22.30 -2.18
N ALA A 335 -7.38 -23.61 -2.41
CA ALA A 335 -7.42 -24.18 -3.76
C ALA A 335 -8.82 -24.04 -4.39
N LEU A 336 -8.84 -23.71 -5.69
CA LEU A 336 -10.08 -23.48 -6.44
C LEU A 336 -10.96 -24.72 -6.59
N THR A 337 -10.34 -25.90 -6.74
CA THR A 337 -11.05 -27.17 -6.94
C THR A 337 -10.57 -28.24 -5.96
N PRO A 338 -11.43 -29.25 -5.65
CA PRO A 338 -11.02 -30.40 -4.83
C PRO A 338 -9.82 -31.16 -5.43
N ASN A 339 -9.73 -31.25 -6.76
CA ASN A 339 -8.62 -31.92 -7.42
C ASN A 339 -7.30 -31.15 -7.23
N ASP A 340 -7.32 -29.82 -7.38
CA ASP A 340 -6.14 -28.98 -7.12
C ASP A 340 -5.69 -29.11 -5.66
N ARG A 341 -6.64 -29.19 -4.72
CA ARG A 341 -6.37 -29.43 -3.30
C ARG A 341 -5.59 -30.73 -3.09
N ASN A 342 -6.09 -31.84 -3.60
CA ASN A 342 -5.48 -33.16 -3.42
C ASN A 342 -4.08 -33.23 -4.05
N VAL A 343 -3.91 -32.68 -5.25
CA VAL A 343 -2.61 -32.62 -5.92
C VAL A 343 -1.62 -31.77 -5.15
N ALA A 344 -2.03 -30.57 -4.70
CA ALA A 344 -1.18 -29.67 -3.94
C ALA A 344 -0.77 -30.27 -2.59
N GLU A 345 -1.70 -30.90 -1.88
CA GLU A 345 -1.43 -31.60 -0.61
C GLU A 345 -0.40 -32.70 -0.81
N SER A 346 -0.58 -33.54 -1.84
CA SER A 346 0.33 -34.64 -2.16
C SER A 346 1.74 -34.13 -2.50
N VAL A 347 1.84 -33.06 -3.30
CA VAL A 347 3.14 -32.44 -3.65
C VAL A 347 3.82 -31.85 -2.42
N LEU A 348 3.11 -31.09 -1.59
CA LEU A 348 3.70 -30.48 -0.39
C LEU A 348 4.11 -31.54 0.62
N THR A 349 3.27 -32.56 0.85
CA THR A 349 3.60 -33.67 1.75
C THR A 349 4.89 -34.34 1.31
N ARG A 350 5.05 -34.64 0.02
CA ARG A 350 6.30 -35.20 -0.52
C ARG A 350 7.50 -34.31 -0.24
N VAL A 351 7.39 -33.00 -0.55
CA VAL A 351 8.49 -32.05 -0.36
C VAL A 351 8.94 -32.04 1.11
N PHE A 352 8.01 -32.12 2.05
CA PHE A 352 8.35 -32.13 3.47
C PHE A 352 8.94 -33.48 3.91
N THR A 353 8.35 -34.61 3.49
CA THR A 353 8.82 -35.96 3.85
C THR A 353 10.25 -36.20 3.34
N GLU A 354 10.56 -35.83 2.08
CA GLU A 354 11.91 -35.94 1.51
C GLU A 354 12.95 -35.13 2.28
N ASN A 355 12.53 -34.13 3.07
CA ASN A 355 13.38 -33.28 3.88
C ASN A 355 13.28 -33.55 5.40
N GLY A 356 12.79 -34.74 5.78
CA GLY A 356 12.81 -35.25 7.14
C GLY A 356 11.74 -34.62 8.05
N PHE A 357 10.54 -34.43 7.54
CA PHE A 357 9.31 -34.21 8.29
C PHE A 357 8.42 -35.46 8.13
N ASP A 358 8.14 -36.13 9.21
CA ASP A 358 7.18 -37.23 9.32
C ASP A 358 5.82 -36.76 9.84
#